data_76c481e1b18dbe198f4e4a4ed6578a5f
#
_entry.id   76c481e1b18dbe198f4e4a4ed6578a5f
#
_cell.length_a   1.000
_cell.length_b   1.000
_cell.length_c   1.000
_cell.angle_alpha   90.00
_cell.angle_beta   90.00
_cell.angle_gamma   90.00
#
_symmetry.space_group_name_H-M   'P 1'
#
loop_
_entity.id
_entity.type
_entity.pdbx_description
1 polymer ?
#
loop_
_entity_poly.entity_id
_entity_poly.type
_entity_poly.pdbx_seq_one_letter_code
_entity_poly.pdbx_strand_id
1 'polypeptide(L)'
;MGNLGFIAGLLCFSFPVAGFAQGSGNFSKPLGPLEQTLIANTKALPEAQKSKNVDFLKRTLTDDFVSVGSEGRLHDREEAVESARDGELKDYYLYNLRVLPVDDEAAVVTYDCIVHMPEGDSPGMAPRYQHISDLWVKQDDQWRLKFQQATAARPVD
;
A
#
# COMPACT_ATOMS: atom_id res chain seq x y z
N MET A 1 -6.63 -90.39 -9.48
CA MET A 1 -5.59 -90.08 -8.51
C MET A 1 -4.90 -88.82 -8.99
N GLY A 2 -5.29 -87.70 -8.42
CA GLY A 2 -4.89 -86.40 -8.86
C GLY A 2 -3.78 -85.81 -8.03
N ASN A 3 -2.86 -85.15 -8.68
CA ASN A 3 -1.83 -84.37 -7.98
C ASN A 3 -2.17 -82.88 -8.14
N LEU A 4 -2.44 -82.23 -7.03
CA LEU A 4 -2.62 -80.79 -6.93
C LEU A 4 -1.23 -80.14 -6.90
N GLY A 5 -0.90 -79.35 -7.90
CA GLY A 5 0.25 -78.47 -7.89
C GLY A 5 -0.16 -77.10 -7.38
N PHE A 6 0.38 -76.68 -6.22
CA PHE A 6 0.25 -75.33 -5.67
C PHE A 6 1.27 -74.43 -6.36
N ILE A 7 0.79 -73.38 -7.07
CA ILE A 7 1.64 -72.32 -7.57
C ILE A 7 1.41 -71.11 -6.63
N ALA A 8 2.41 -70.77 -5.84
CA ALA A 8 2.43 -69.57 -5.04
C ALA A 8 2.79 -68.38 -5.90
N GLY A 9 1.81 -67.57 -6.20
CA GLY A 9 2.02 -66.29 -6.87
C GLY A 9 2.45 -65.20 -5.89
N LEU A 10 3.68 -64.74 -6.06
CA LEU A 10 4.25 -63.60 -5.29
C LEU A 10 3.74 -62.30 -5.89
N LEU A 11 2.77 -61.67 -5.26
CA LEU A 11 2.26 -60.32 -5.66
C LEU A 11 3.20 -59.25 -5.08
N CYS A 12 4.07 -58.67 -5.92
CA CYS A 12 4.81 -57.46 -5.60
C CYS A 12 3.90 -56.28 -5.67
N PHE A 13 3.48 -55.73 -4.55
CA PHE A 13 2.82 -54.44 -4.45
C PHE A 13 3.88 -53.35 -4.56
N SER A 14 3.96 -52.75 -5.74
CA SER A 14 4.68 -51.47 -5.96
C SER A 14 3.83 -50.33 -5.46
N PHE A 15 4.13 -49.71 -4.34
CA PHE A 15 3.53 -48.46 -3.91
C PHE A 15 4.17 -47.31 -4.68
N PRO A 16 3.40 -46.45 -5.39
CA PRO A 16 3.95 -45.22 -5.91
C PRO A 16 4.18 -44.26 -4.73
N VAL A 17 5.43 -43.91 -4.49
CA VAL A 17 5.80 -42.81 -3.60
C VAL A 17 5.31 -41.52 -4.31
N ALA A 18 4.14 -41.01 -3.90
CA ALA A 18 3.69 -39.67 -4.28
C ALA A 18 4.61 -38.67 -3.60
N GLY A 19 5.55 -38.12 -4.36
CA GLY A 19 6.37 -37.01 -3.93
C GLY A 19 5.46 -35.79 -3.72
N PHE A 20 5.24 -35.41 -2.45
CA PHE A 20 4.66 -34.13 -2.09
C PHE A 20 5.69 -33.06 -2.42
N ALA A 21 5.58 -32.45 -3.60
CA ALA A 21 6.24 -31.20 -3.90
C ALA A 21 5.58 -30.12 -3.01
N GLN A 22 6.18 -29.81 -1.87
CA GLN A 22 5.86 -28.62 -1.09
C GLN A 22 6.32 -27.40 -1.90
N GLY A 23 5.50 -26.97 -2.82
CA GLY A 23 5.62 -25.66 -3.43
C GLY A 23 5.24 -24.62 -2.40
N SER A 24 6.23 -24.01 -1.73
CA SER A 24 6.06 -22.80 -0.94
C SER A 24 5.83 -21.63 -1.91
N GLY A 25 4.70 -21.63 -2.60
CA GLY A 25 4.21 -20.49 -3.30
C GLY A 25 3.59 -19.54 -2.29
N ASN A 26 4.28 -18.45 -1.95
CA ASN A 26 3.64 -17.27 -1.36
C ASN A 26 2.67 -16.70 -2.40
N PHE A 27 1.52 -17.33 -2.54
CA PHE A 27 0.39 -16.75 -3.27
C PHE A 27 -0.16 -15.64 -2.38
N SER A 28 0.29 -14.40 -2.61
CA SER A 28 -0.34 -13.22 -2.04
C SER A 28 -1.82 -13.29 -2.43
N LYS A 29 -2.70 -13.30 -1.42
CA LYS A 29 -4.15 -13.27 -1.65
C LYS A 29 -4.47 -12.10 -2.58
N PRO A 30 -5.27 -12.29 -3.63
CA PRO A 30 -5.68 -11.18 -4.48
C PRO A 30 -6.31 -10.07 -3.64
N LEU A 31 -5.96 -8.82 -3.93
CA LEU A 31 -6.52 -7.67 -3.25
C LEU A 31 -8.04 -7.60 -3.49
N GLY A 32 -8.80 -7.36 -2.43
CA GLY A 32 -10.23 -7.09 -2.53
C GLY A 32 -10.55 -5.76 -3.22
N PRO A 33 -11.80 -5.52 -3.65
CA PRO A 33 -12.17 -4.26 -4.32
C PRO A 33 -11.87 -3.00 -3.51
N LEU A 34 -12.11 -3.02 -2.20
CA LEU A 34 -11.79 -1.91 -1.30
C LEU A 34 -10.29 -1.62 -1.29
N GLU A 35 -9.47 -2.66 -1.11
CA GLU A 35 -8.02 -2.53 -1.07
C GLU A 35 -7.48 -1.97 -2.39
N GLN A 36 -7.97 -2.47 -3.54
CA GLN A 36 -7.60 -1.96 -4.85
C GLN A 36 -7.93 -0.48 -5.00
N THR A 37 -9.14 -0.06 -4.61
CA THR A 37 -9.60 1.33 -4.69
C THR A 37 -8.74 2.24 -3.82
N LEU A 38 -8.56 1.90 -2.55
CA LEU A 38 -7.81 2.75 -1.62
C LEU A 38 -6.32 2.83 -1.96
N ILE A 39 -5.70 1.73 -2.40
CA ILE A 39 -4.31 1.75 -2.88
C ILE A 39 -4.18 2.65 -4.12
N ALA A 40 -5.13 2.59 -5.05
CA ALA A 40 -5.13 3.46 -6.22
C ALA A 40 -5.27 4.93 -5.85
N ASN A 41 -6.22 5.26 -4.95
CA ASN A 41 -6.41 6.61 -4.44
C ASN A 41 -5.17 7.15 -3.72
N THR A 42 -4.56 6.33 -2.84
CA THR A 42 -3.34 6.69 -2.12
C THR A 42 -2.17 6.98 -3.07
N LYS A 43 -2.00 6.19 -4.13
CA LYS A 43 -0.97 6.42 -5.15
C LYS A 43 -1.22 7.68 -5.97
N ALA A 44 -2.48 8.06 -6.17
CA ALA A 44 -2.85 9.24 -6.94
C ALA A 44 -2.58 10.57 -6.20
N LEU A 45 -2.48 10.57 -4.87
CA LEU A 45 -2.21 11.79 -4.08
C LEU A 45 -0.86 12.44 -4.43
N PRO A 46 0.29 11.76 -4.28
CA PRO A 46 1.57 12.37 -4.61
C PRO A 46 1.72 12.65 -6.12
N GLU A 47 1.08 11.86 -6.97
CA GLU A 47 1.02 12.16 -8.41
C GLU A 47 0.28 13.47 -8.69
N ALA A 48 -0.82 13.71 -7.98
CA ALA A 48 -1.55 14.97 -8.08
C ALA A 48 -0.73 16.15 -7.56
N GLN A 49 0.03 15.97 -6.48
CA GLN A 49 0.96 17.00 -5.97
C GLN A 49 2.05 17.31 -7.00
N LYS A 50 2.72 16.27 -7.53
CA LYS A 50 3.78 16.40 -8.51
C LYS A 50 3.31 17.07 -9.81
N SER A 51 2.10 16.73 -10.28
CA SER A 51 1.49 17.30 -11.50
C SER A 51 0.74 18.60 -11.26
N LYS A 52 0.74 19.12 -10.04
CA LYS A 52 -0.02 20.33 -9.63
C LYS A 52 -1.53 20.21 -9.89
N ASN A 53 -2.09 19.02 -9.80
CA ASN A 53 -3.50 18.77 -10.02
C ASN A 53 -4.33 19.12 -8.78
N VAL A 54 -4.48 20.42 -8.57
CA VAL A 54 -5.22 21.01 -7.44
C VAL A 54 -6.69 20.56 -7.40
N ASP A 55 -7.32 20.39 -8.57
CA ASP A 55 -8.71 19.96 -8.63
C ASP A 55 -8.91 18.52 -8.15
N PHE A 56 -7.94 17.64 -8.41
CA PHE A 56 -7.95 16.29 -7.85
C PHE A 56 -7.89 16.33 -6.32
N LEU A 57 -6.97 17.10 -5.75
CA LEU A 57 -6.83 17.21 -4.30
C LEU A 57 -8.08 17.78 -3.65
N LYS A 58 -8.67 18.83 -4.22
CA LYS A 58 -9.93 19.43 -3.73
C LYS A 58 -11.08 18.44 -3.68
N ARG A 59 -11.16 17.51 -4.62
CA ARG A 59 -12.19 16.47 -4.63
C ARG A 59 -11.90 15.31 -3.70
N THR A 60 -10.62 15.02 -3.51
CA THR A 60 -10.16 13.86 -2.74
C THR A 60 -10.06 14.14 -1.25
N LEU A 61 -9.69 15.36 -0.86
CA LEU A 61 -9.63 15.76 0.55
C LEU A 61 -11.03 16.12 1.06
N THR A 62 -11.36 15.73 2.31
CA THR A 62 -12.59 16.21 2.97
C THR A 62 -12.47 17.69 3.28
N ASP A 63 -13.60 18.39 3.51
CA ASP A 63 -13.59 19.81 3.84
C ASP A 63 -12.89 20.10 5.17
N ASP A 64 -12.94 19.15 6.10
CA ASP A 64 -12.28 19.18 7.40
C ASP A 64 -10.97 18.35 7.43
N PHE A 65 -10.33 18.20 6.28
CA PHE A 65 -9.04 17.49 6.20
C PHE A 65 -7.97 18.17 7.06
N VAL A 66 -7.22 17.33 7.75
CA VAL A 66 -6.02 17.74 8.51
C VAL A 66 -4.90 16.78 8.27
N SER A 67 -3.68 17.27 8.16
CA SER A 67 -2.47 16.44 8.18
C SER A 67 -1.49 16.88 9.26
N VAL A 68 -0.69 15.91 9.70
CA VAL A 68 0.46 16.14 10.57
C VAL A 68 1.71 15.82 9.76
N GLY A 69 2.53 16.82 9.50
CA GLY A 69 3.80 16.65 8.82
C GLY A 69 4.83 15.89 9.67
N SER A 70 5.87 15.37 9.03
CA SER A 70 6.95 14.64 9.74
C SER A 70 7.73 15.52 10.72
N GLU A 71 7.59 16.83 10.63
CA GLU A 71 8.10 17.85 11.55
C GLU A 71 7.15 18.12 12.73
N GLY A 72 5.97 17.47 12.75
CA GLY A 72 4.96 17.59 13.81
C GLY A 72 4.01 18.79 13.67
N ARG A 73 4.07 19.55 12.54
CA ARG A 73 3.12 20.64 12.29
C ARG A 73 1.80 20.11 11.76
N LEU A 74 0.72 20.78 12.16
CA LEU A 74 -0.61 20.59 11.60
C LEU A 74 -0.75 21.44 10.32
N HIS A 75 -1.33 20.86 9.31
CA HIS A 75 -1.68 21.50 8.05
C HIS A 75 -3.13 21.20 7.75
N ASP A 76 -3.85 22.21 7.35
CA ASP A 76 -5.24 22.07 6.92
C ASP A 76 -5.34 21.78 5.40
N ARG A 77 -6.58 21.66 4.92
CA ARG A 77 -6.88 21.40 3.51
C ARG A 77 -6.35 22.50 2.59
N GLU A 78 -6.43 23.74 3.01
CA GLU A 78 -6.03 24.89 2.19
C GLU A 78 -4.51 24.89 2.00
N GLU A 79 -3.75 24.71 3.07
CA GLU A 79 -2.29 24.58 3.03
C GLU A 79 -1.84 23.39 2.18
N ALA A 80 -2.52 22.23 2.27
CA ALA A 80 -2.21 21.06 1.45
C ALA A 80 -2.43 21.31 -0.05
N VAL A 81 -3.49 22.04 -0.40
CA VAL A 81 -3.81 22.42 -1.78
C VAL A 81 -2.82 23.46 -2.32
N GLU A 82 -2.41 24.43 -1.49
CA GLU A 82 -1.41 25.43 -1.87
C GLU A 82 -0.03 24.83 -2.07
N SER A 83 0.41 23.97 -1.17
CA SER A 83 1.68 23.23 -1.31
C SER A 83 1.75 22.45 -2.63
N ALA A 84 0.64 21.85 -3.04
CA ALA A 84 0.58 21.17 -4.32
C ALA A 84 0.61 22.14 -5.51
N ARG A 85 0.02 23.33 -5.39
CA ARG A 85 0.09 24.35 -6.43
C ARG A 85 1.51 24.84 -6.65
N ASP A 86 2.26 25.00 -5.57
CA ASP A 86 3.65 25.46 -5.62
C ASP A 86 4.59 24.40 -6.20
N GLY A 87 4.22 23.13 -6.10
CA GLY A 87 4.90 22.02 -6.78
C GLY A 87 6.23 21.67 -6.12
N GLU A 88 6.23 21.53 -4.82
CA GLU A 88 7.41 21.21 -4.02
C GLU A 88 7.88 19.75 -4.13
N LEU A 89 7.09 18.86 -4.75
CA LEU A 89 7.41 17.45 -4.89
C LEU A 89 8.13 17.18 -6.22
N LYS A 90 9.40 16.75 -6.16
CA LYS A 90 10.17 16.36 -7.34
C LYS A 90 9.90 14.92 -7.75
N ASP A 91 10.02 13.99 -6.79
CA ASP A 91 9.80 12.57 -7.00
C ASP A 91 9.46 11.85 -5.70
N TYR A 92 8.89 10.65 -5.82
CA TYR A 92 8.47 9.85 -4.66
C TYR A 92 8.43 8.36 -5.00
N TYR A 93 8.56 7.53 -3.96
CA TYR A 93 8.38 6.09 -4.04
C TYR A 93 7.51 5.63 -2.87
N LEU A 94 6.41 4.91 -3.18
CA LEU A 94 5.52 4.32 -2.18
C LEU A 94 5.71 2.81 -2.16
N TYR A 95 5.84 2.23 -0.98
CA TYR A 95 6.00 0.80 -0.80
C TYR A 95 5.33 0.32 0.50
N ASN A 96 5.19 -0.98 0.69
CA ASN A 96 4.56 -1.59 1.87
C ASN A 96 3.13 -1.10 2.14
N LEU A 97 2.35 -0.79 1.10
CA LEU A 97 0.98 -0.33 1.27
C LEU A 97 0.12 -1.41 1.91
N ARG A 98 -0.60 -1.06 2.97
CA ARG A 98 -1.55 -1.92 3.67
C ARG A 98 -2.84 -1.17 3.92
N VAL A 99 -3.96 -1.81 3.63
CA VAL A 99 -5.30 -1.30 3.93
C VAL A 99 -5.82 -2.02 5.16
N LEU A 100 -6.26 -1.25 6.13
CA LEU A 100 -6.83 -1.69 7.40
C LEU A 100 -8.27 -1.18 7.48
N PRO A 101 -9.27 -1.97 7.05
CA PRO A 101 -10.67 -1.58 7.17
C PRO A 101 -11.05 -1.34 8.64
N VAL A 102 -11.73 -0.25 8.91
CA VAL A 102 -12.32 0.06 10.23
C VAL A 102 -13.77 -0.40 10.23
N ASP A 103 -14.52 -0.01 9.20
CA ASP A 103 -15.89 -0.42 8.90
C ASP A 103 -16.17 -0.27 7.40
N ASP A 104 -17.46 -0.25 7.00
CA ASP A 104 -17.87 -0.14 5.60
C ASP A 104 -17.65 1.25 5.00
N GLU A 105 -17.43 2.27 5.84
CA GLU A 105 -17.30 3.69 5.47
C GLU A 105 -15.97 4.31 5.89
N ALA A 106 -15.10 3.56 6.58
CA ALA A 106 -13.80 4.05 7.03
C ALA A 106 -12.71 2.99 6.91
N ALA A 107 -11.52 3.40 6.51
CA ALA A 107 -10.33 2.57 6.46
C ALA A 107 -9.07 3.38 6.69
N VAL A 108 -8.06 2.76 7.27
CA VAL A 108 -6.71 3.32 7.36
C VAL A 108 -5.84 2.67 6.29
N VAL A 109 -5.07 3.47 5.57
CA VAL A 109 -4.01 3.00 4.68
C VAL A 109 -2.67 3.40 5.26
N THR A 110 -1.81 2.43 5.50
CA THR A 110 -0.44 2.70 5.95
C THR A 110 0.55 2.34 4.86
N TYR A 111 1.61 3.11 4.75
CA TYR A 111 2.65 2.86 3.77
C TYR A 111 3.96 3.55 4.13
N ASP A 112 5.03 3.11 3.50
CA ASP A 112 6.32 3.77 3.55
C ASP A 112 6.48 4.64 2.31
N CYS A 113 7.13 5.80 2.49
CA CYS A 113 7.37 6.75 1.41
C CYS A 113 8.81 7.26 1.45
N ILE A 114 9.42 7.35 0.26
CA ILE A 114 10.66 8.09 0.04
C ILE A 114 10.29 9.31 -0.79
N VAL A 115 10.58 10.50 -0.26
CA VAL A 115 10.25 11.77 -0.92
C VAL A 115 11.52 12.50 -1.31
N HIS A 116 11.58 12.94 -2.55
CA HIS A 116 12.62 13.81 -3.07
C HIS A 116 12.05 15.20 -3.31
N MET A 117 12.60 16.18 -2.60
CA MET A 117 12.24 17.58 -2.79
C MET A 117 13.06 18.18 -3.95
N PRO A 118 12.58 19.25 -4.61
CA PRO A 118 13.36 19.97 -5.58
C PRO A 118 14.69 20.45 -4.96
N GLU A 119 15.74 20.47 -5.77
CA GLU A 119 17.00 21.09 -5.38
C GLU A 119 16.78 22.61 -5.33
N GLY A 120 16.62 23.14 -4.10
CA GLY A 120 16.62 24.56 -3.85
C GLY A 120 18.05 25.08 -3.70
N ASP A 121 18.24 26.13 -2.86
CA ASP A 121 19.55 26.73 -2.55
C ASP A 121 20.52 25.77 -1.80
N SER A 122 20.09 24.55 -1.53
CA SER A 122 20.88 23.49 -0.88
C SER A 122 20.99 22.28 -1.78
N PRO A 123 21.99 22.23 -2.70
CA PRO A 123 22.25 21.08 -3.54
C PRO A 123 22.51 19.82 -2.70
N GLY A 124 21.89 18.69 -3.08
CA GLY A 124 22.13 17.40 -2.42
C GLY A 124 21.30 17.15 -1.16
N MET A 125 20.12 17.76 -1.03
CA MET A 125 19.21 17.42 0.04
C MET A 125 18.88 15.92 0.01
N ALA A 126 19.16 15.22 1.11
CA ALA A 126 18.92 13.79 1.23
C ALA A 126 17.43 13.47 1.10
N PRO A 127 17.08 12.31 0.52
CA PRO A 127 15.70 11.84 0.47
C PRO A 127 15.10 11.77 1.88
N ARG A 128 13.82 12.10 2.02
CA ARG A 128 13.10 11.96 3.28
C ARG A 128 12.39 10.61 3.29
N TYR A 129 12.71 9.81 4.29
CA TYR A 129 12.06 8.53 4.56
C TYR A 129 10.94 8.75 5.57
N GLN A 130 9.75 8.28 5.28
CA GLN A 130 8.56 8.51 6.09
C GLN A 130 7.69 7.26 6.17
N HIS A 131 7.07 7.05 7.33
CA HIS A 131 5.89 6.20 7.47
C HIS A 131 4.65 7.08 7.43
N ILE A 132 3.69 6.72 6.59
CA ILE A 132 2.46 7.49 6.41
C ILE A 132 1.28 6.66 6.89
N SER A 133 0.31 7.33 7.51
CA SER A 133 -0.99 6.78 7.85
C SER A 133 -2.08 7.71 7.35
N ASP A 134 -2.93 7.20 6.48
CA ASP A 134 -4.04 7.90 5.84
C ASP A 134 -5.36 7.35 6.39
N LEU A 135 -6.22 8.21 6.93
CA LEU A 135 -7.60 7.85 7.24
C LEU A 135 -8.49 8.26 6.06
N TRP A 136 -9.03 7.26 5.39
CA TRP A 136 -10.00 7.39 4.34
C TRP A 136 -11.41 7.20 4.90
N VAL A 137 -12.33 8.05 4.47
CA VAL A 137 -13.76 7.96 4.81
C VAL A 137 -14.61 8.01 3.54
N LYS A 138 -15.73 7.32 3.56
CA LYS A 138 -16.67 7.30 2.44
C LYS A 138 -17.71 8.40 2.65
N GLN A 139 -17.77 9.35 1.71
CA GLN A 139 -18.74 10.43 1.68
C GLN A 139 -19.36 10.49 0.28
N ASP A 140 -20.68 10.48 0.21
CA ASP A 140 -21.43 10.48 -1.07
C ASP A 140 -20.95 9.38 -2.03
N ASP A 141 -20.80 8.16 -1.49
CA ASP A 141 -20.27 6.99 -2.20
C ASP A 141 -18.83 7.12 -2.75
N GLN A 142 -18.10 8.15 -2.35
CA GLN A 142 -16.72 8.38 -2.74
C GLN A 142 -15.78 8.31 -1.54
N TRP A 143 -14.63 7.64 -1.72
CA TRP A 143 -13.58 7.64 -0.72
C TRP A 143 -12.82 8.95 -0.74
N ARG A 144 -12.80 9.65 0.41
CA ARG A 144 -12.08 10.90 0.62
C ARG A 144 -11.09 10.78 1.77
N LEU A 145 -9.96 11.45 1.63
CA LEU A 145 -8.94 11.50 2.67
C LEU A 145 -9.33 12.54 3.72
N LYS A 146 -9.50 12.07 4.96
CA LYS A 146 -9.88 12.92 6.10
C LYS A 146 -8.69 13.32 6.96
N PHE A 147 -7.72 12.42 7.10
CA PHE A 147 -6.55 12.67 7.92
C PHE A 147 -5.32 11.98 7.33
N GLN A 148 -4.17 12.63 7.43
CA GLN A 148 -2.89 12.05 7.09
C GLN A 148 -1.86 12.35 8.17
N GLN A 149 -1.07 11.38 8.53
CA GLN A 149 0.08 11.58 9.40
C GLN A 149 1.34 11.04 8.76
N ALA A 150 2.36 11.89 8.71
CA ALA A 150 3.71 11.52 8.33
C ALA A 150 4.59 11.40 9.59
N THR A 151 5.38 10.33 9.65
CA THR A 151 6.38 10.14 10.69
C THR A 151 7.73 9.96 10.02
N ALA A 152 8.73 10.75 10.43
CA ALA A 152 10.07 10.59 9.91
C ALA A 152 10.61 9.20 10.25
N ALA A 153 11.10 8.49 9.24
CA ALA A 153 11.72 7.19 9.37
C ALA A 153 13.22 7.30 9.12
N ARG A 154 14.00 6.41 9.73
CA ARG A 154 15.42 6.26 9.38
C ARG A 154 15.54 5.13 8.36
N PRO A 155 16.45 5.25 7.38
CA PRO A 155 16.80 4.10 6.54
C PRO A 155 17.18 2.92 7.45
N VAL A 156 16.68 1.74 7.13
CA VAL A 156 17.11 0.50 7.79
C VAL A 156 18.34 0.05 7.04
N ASP A 157 19.49 0.00 7.72
CA ASP A 157 20.75 -0.52 7.19
C ASP A 157 20.69 -2.04 7.01
#